data_69882c49999168e7a03a2e761e09c0d4
#
_entry.id   69882c49999168e7a03a2e761e09c0d4
#
_cell.length_a   1.000
_cell.length_b   1.000
_cell.length_c   1.000
_cell.angle_alpha   90.00
_cell.angle_beta   90.00
_cell.angle_gamma   90.00
#
_symmetry.space_group_name_H-M   'P 1'
#
loop_
_entity.id
_entity.type
_entity.pdbx_description
1 polymer ?
#
loop_
_entity_poly.entity_id
_entity_poly.type
_entity_poly.pdbx_seq_one_letter_code
_entity_poly.pdbx_strand_id
1 'polypeptide(L)'
;MEETWKDIYFEENNKIIDYRGLYQISNLGRIKSLKRKYTTGNKILKYHKNNNGYCYIDLCKNAKTKKFLIHRLVAIHFIPNLNNLPQVNHKDENKENNCVENLEWCSHEYNQNFGTKSKRQSEKIRGRKASNDTKLKMSKSRTKKIIQYDLNGNTIKIWNSTKEICQELNFKYNSFKYYLRGKSKKEYYENFIWKYYNEDDIDG
;
A
#
# COMPACT_ATOMS: atom_id res chain seq x y z
N MET A 1 33.68 -7.63 9.78
CA MET A 1 33.19 -6.80 10.92
C MET A 1 33.21 -7.64 12.17
N GLU A 2 33.76 -7.11 13.26
CA GLU A 2 33.70 -7.77 14.56
C GLU A 2 32.27 -7.75 15.11
N GLU A 3 31.86 -8.83 15.75
CA GLU A 3 30.51 -8.94 16.30
C GLU A 3 30.43 -8.24 17.67
N THR A 4 29.56 -7.24 17.75
CA THR A 4 29.29 -6.47 18.97
C THR A 4 27.87 -6.74 19.48
N TRP A 5 27.70 -6.69 20.81
CA TRP A 5 26.45 -7.03 21.47
C TRP A 5 25.94 -5.86 22.30
N LYS A 6 24.63 -5.59 22.25
CA LYS A 6 23.95 -4.60 23.09
C LYS A 6 22.76 -5.23 23.79
N ASP A 7 22.52 -4.82 25.03
CA ASP A 7 21.30 -5.22 25.76
C ASP A 7 20.06 -4.68 25.04
N ILE A 8 19.00 -5.50 24.99
CA ILE A 8 17.74 -5.08 24.36
C ILE A 8 17.00 -4.14 25.30
N TYR A 9 17.09 -2.85 25.00
CA TYR A 9 16.43 -1.75 25.70
C TYR A 9 16.15 -0.60 24.74
N PHE A 10 14.87 -0.19 24.64
CA PHE A 10 14.46 0.94 23.79
C PHE A 10 13.08 1.44 24.17
N GLU A 11 12.72 2.62 23.70
CA GLU A 11 11.38 3.17 23.83
C GLU A 11 10.62 3.04 22.50
N GLU A 12 9.35 2.61 22.56
CA GLU A 12 8.45 2.50 21.41
C GLU A 12 7.03 2.90 21.83
N ASN A 13 6.44 3.90 21.14
CA ASN A 13 5.09 4.40 21.42
C ASN A 13 4.89 4.79 22.91
N ASN A 14 5.82 5.56 23.46
CA ASN A 14 5.85 5.98 24.87
C ASN A 14 5.86 4.81 25.88
N LYS A 15 6.33 3.64 25.44
CA LYS A 15 6.50 2.47 26.32
C LYS A 15 7.95 2.02 26.33
N ILE A 16 8.49 1.83 27.51
CA ILE A 16 9.83 1.28 27.70
C ILE A 16 9.79 -0.23 27.48
N ILE A 17 10.61 -0.69 26.56
CA ILE A 17 10.88 -2.10 26.29
C ILE A 17 12.25 -2.41 26.88
N ASP A 18 12.26 -3.10 28.03
CA ASP A 18 13.46 -3.37 28.80
C ASP A 18 13.65 -4.87 29.00
N TYR A 19 14.66 -5.42 28.35
CA TYR A 19 15.14 -6.79 28.46
C TYR A 19 16.61 -6.85 28.86
N ARG A 20 17.15 -5.78 29.48
CA ARG A 20 18.53 -5.75 29.99
C ARG A 20 18.76 -6.88 30.97
N GLY A 21 19.95 -7.51 30.92
CA GLY A 21 20.30 -8.67 31.71
C GLY A 21 19.55 -9.97 31.34
N LEU A 22 18.64 -9.92 30.33
CA LEU A 22 17.90 -11.09 29.87
C LEU A 22 18.31 -11.50 28.46
N TYR A 23 18.41 -10.52 27.53
CA TYR A 23 18.72 -10.75 26.15
C TYR A 23 19.59 -9.64 25.55
N GLN A 24 20.46 -10.04 24.62
CA GLN A 24 21.29 -9.13 23.83
C GLN A 24 21.03 -9.35 22.35
N ILE A 25 21.15 -8.27 21.57
CA ILE A 25 21.15 -8.27 20.12
C ILE A 25 22.55 -7.93 19.59
N SER A 26 22.99 -8.62 18.54
CA SER A 26 24.26 -8.28 17.88
C SER A 26 24.06 -7.44 16.62
N ASN A 27 25.12 -6.75 16.21
CA ASN A 27 25.19 -6.04 14.92
C ASN A 27 25.06 -6.96 13.68
N LEU A 28 25.14 -8.29 13.88
CA LEU A 28 24.93 -9.30 12.85
C LEU A 28 23.51 -9.88 12.85
N GLY A 29 22.59 -9.37 13.69
CA GLY A 29 21.21 -9.84 13.78
C GLY A 29 21.03 -11.13 14.58
N ARG A 30 22.02 -11.53 15.39
CA ARG A 30 21.90 -12.67 16.30
C ARG A 30 21.38 -12.24 17.66
N ILE A 31 20.60 -13.08 18.34
CA ILE A 31 20.06 -12.80 19.68
C ILE A 31 20.61 -13.83 20.65
N LYS A 32 21.12 -13.33 21.78
CA LYS A 32 21.67 -14.11 22.85
C LYS A 32 20.77 -14.01 24.08
N SER A 33 20.39 -15.17 24.63
CA SER A 33 19.78 -15.24 25.97
C SER A 33 20.91 -15.28 26.99
N LEU A 34 20.87 -14.40 27.98
CA LEU A 34 21.86 -14.34 29.03
C LEU A 34 21.57 -15.37 30.15
N LYS A 35 22.61 -15.75 30.93
CA LYS A 35 22.49 -16.68 32.06
C LYS A 35 21.56 -16.08 33.11
N ARG A 36 20.62 -16.88 33.60
CA ARG A 36 19.69 -16.57 34.70
C ARG A 36 19.64 -17.73 35.67
N LYS A 37 19.01 -17.52 36.86
CA LYS A 37 18.94 -18.50 37.97
C LYS A 37 18.54 -19.92 37.52
N TYR A 38 17.72 -20.06 36.46
CA TYR A 38 17.20 -21.34 35.97
C TYR A 38 17.55 -21.62 34.50
N THR A 39 18.59 -21.00 33.93
CA THR A 39 19.00 -21.22 32.54
C THR A 39 20.47 -21.60 32.43
N THR A 40 20.80 -22.46 31.49
CA THR A 40 22.14 -23.08 31.31
C THR A 40 23.23 -22.15 30.77
N GLY A 41 22.98 -20.82 30.65
CA GLY A 41 24.00 -19.86 30.24
C GLY A 41 23.71 -19.16 28.92
N ASN A 42 24.69 -18.43 28.41
CA ASN A 42 24.59 -17.61 27.21
C ASN A 42 24.33 -18.46 25.97
N LYS A 43 23.12 -18.42 25.47
CA LYS A 43 22.69 -19.22 24.29
C LYS A 43 22.24 -18.33 23.18
N ILE A 44 22.76 -18.57 21.96
CA ILE A 44 22.22 -17.96 20.72
C ILE A 44 20.88 -18.59 20.42
N LEU A 45 19.86 -17.74 20.30
CA LEU A 45 18.51 -18.18 20.03
C LEU A 45 18.30 -18.37 18.52
N LYS A 46 17.51 -19.38 18.16
CA LYS A 46 17.02 -19.57 16.80
C LYS A 46 15.87 -18.61 16.53
N TYR A 47 15.83 -18.01 15.36
CA TYR A 47 14.73 -17.16 14.93
C TYR A 47 13.71 -17.94 14.10
N HIS A 48 12.54 -17.35 13.93
CA HIS A 48 11.47 -17.83 13.06
C HIS A 48 11.28 -16.89 11.87
N LYS A 49 10.61 -17.37 10.83
CA LYS A 49 10.20 -16.54 9.68
C LYS A 49 8.69 -16.37 9.68
N ASN A 50 8.22 -15.16 9.43
CA ASN A 50 6.80 -14.92 9.23
C ASN A 50 6.40 -15.17 7.75
N ASN A 51 5.09 -15.13 7.46
CA ASN A 51 4.55 -15.37 6.11
C ASN A 51 5.10 -14.40 5.04
N ASN A 52 5.61 -13.24 5.47
CA ASN A 52 6.22 -12.24 4.58
C ASN A 52 7.74 -12.44 4.43
N GLY A 53 8.32 -13.50 5.02
CA GLY A 53 9.74 -13.83 4.95
C GLY A 53 10.63 -13.06 5.92
N TYR A 54 10.09 -12.21 6.81
CA TYR A 54 10.90 -11.52 7.81
C TYR A 54 11.26 -12.42 8.98
N CYS A 55 12.51 -12.30 9.44
CA CYS A 55 13.00 -12.97 10.64
C CYS A 55 12.46 -12.30 11.91
N TYR A 56 11.95 -13.11 12.83
CA TYR A 56 11.48 -12.63 14.13
C TYR A 56 11.90 -13.57 15.25
N ILE A 57 11.85 -13.03 16.47
CA ILE A 57 12.11 -13.73 17.71
C ILE A 57 11.02 -13.43 18.73
N ASP A 58 10.70 -14.42 19.55
CA ASP A 58 9.82 -14.28 20.69
C ASP A 58 10.66 -14.17 21.98
N LEU A 59 10.57 -13.03 22.66
CA LEU A 59 11.27 -12.77 23.91
C LEU A 59 10.31 -12.80 25.09
N CYS A 60 10.68 -13.53 26.15
CA CYS A 60 9.86 -13.70 27.33
C CYS A 60 10.42 -12.91 28.53
N LYS A 61 9.56 -12.12 29.20
CA LYS A 61 9.83 -11.46 30.49
C LYS A 61 8.59 -11.54 31.36
N ASN A 62 8.72 -11.97 32.63
CA ASN A 62 7.61 -12.09 33.57
C ASN A 62 6.43 -12.93 33.04
N ALA A 63 6.74 -14.12 32.50
CA ALA A 63 5.80 -15.05 31.88
C ALA A 63 5.00 -14.49 30.68
N LYS A 64 5.33 -13.28 30.19
CA LYS A 64 4.74 -12.66 29.00
C LYS A 64 5.72 -12.71 27.83
N THR A 65 5.25 -13.21 26.69
CA THR A 65 6.05 -13.31 25.48
C THR A 65 5.66 -12.19 24.51
N LYS A 66 6.66 -11.51 23.94
CA LYS A 66 6.47 -10.49 22.90
C LYS A 66 7.33 -10.81 21.70
N LYS A 67 6.74 -10.68 20.51
CA LYS A 67 7.39 -10.90 19.22
C LYS A 67 8.10 -9.63 18.75
N PHE A 68 9.33 -9.80 18.26
CA PHE A 68 10.13 -8.71 17.70
C PHE A 68 10.72 -9.10 16.34
N LEU A 69 10.68 -8.19 15.38
CA LEU A 69 11.36 -8.33 14.11
C LEU A 69 12.86 -8.05 14.29
N ILE A 70 13.72 -8.96 13.85
CA ILE A 70 15.17 -8.88 14.09
C ILE A 70 15.78 -7.63 13.45
N HIS A 71 15.48 -7.35 12.19
CA HIS A 71 15.99 -6.15 11.51
C HIS A 71 15.63 -4.85 12.26
N ARG A 72 14.44 -4.76 12.86
CA ARG A 72 14.06 -3.60 13.68
C ARG A 72 14.87 -3.52 14.98
N LEU A 73 15.10 -4.64 15.65
CA LEU A 73 15.97 -4.66 16.84
C LEU A 73 17.39 -4.21 16.49
N VAL A 74 17.97 -4.69 15.39
CA VAL A 74 19.29 -4.25 14.95
C VAL A 74 19.29 -2.76 14.63
N ALA A 75 18.33 -2.29 13.85
CA ALA A 75 18.28 -0.88 13.47
C ALA A 75 18.15 0.04 14.69
N ILE A 76 17.26 -0.28 15.63
CA ILE A 76 17.05 0.50 16.89
C ILE A 76 18.34 0.60 17.70
N HIS A 77 19.12 -0.47 17.78
CA HIS A 77 20.29 -0.50 18.66
C HIS A 77 21.59 -0.01 18.00
N PHE A 78 21.71 -0.12 16.67
CA PHE A 78 22.97 0.10 15.98
C PHE A 78 22.95 1.22 14.94
N ILE A 79 21.77 1.65 14.47
CA ILE A 79 21.66 2.65 13.41
C ILE A 79 20.96 3.91 13.96
N PRO A 80 21.62 5.06 14.01
CA PRO A 80 20.99 6.31 14.42
C PRO A 80 19.79 6.65 13.51
N ASN A 81 18.67 7.08 14.11
CA ASN A 81 17.47 7.50 13.40
C ASN A 81 17.13 8.96 13.69
N LEU A 82 18.01 9.86 13.25
CA LEU A 82 17.89 11.31 13.53
C LEU A 82 16.63 11.94 12.94
N ASN A 83 16.11 11.37 11.85
CA ASN A 83 14.94 11.88 11.13
C ASN A 83 13.63 11.16 11.53
N ASN A 84 13.65 10.33 12.57
CA ASN A 84 12.49 9.54 13.02
C ASN A 84 11.80 8.77 11.90
N LEU A 85 12.56 8.19 10.96
CA LEU A 85 12.04 7.44 9.84
C LEU A 85 11.34 6.16 10.32
N PRO A 86 10.15 5.82 9.80
CA PRO A 86 9.29 4.79 10.40
C PRO A 86 9.65 3.36 10.01
N GLN A 87 10.40 3.16 8.93
CA GLN A 87 10.66 1.84 8.36
C GLN A 87 12.15 1.52 8.30
N VAL A 88 12.44 0.21 8.29
CA VAL A 88 13.78 -0.32 8.06
C VAL A 88 13.76 -1.12 6.77
N ASN A 89 14.68 -0.78 5.87
CA ASN A 89 14.88 -1.45 4.58
C ASN A 89 16.10 -2.37 4.64
N HIS A 90 16.07 -3.46 3.84
CA HIS A 90 17.22 -4.31 3.54
C HIS A 90 17.80 -3.87 2.21
N LYS A 91 19.04 -3.36 2.20
CA LYS A 91 19.68 -2.81 1.00
C LYS A 91 19.87 -3.86 -0.12
N ASP A 92 20.07 -5.12 0.25
CA ASP A 92 20.21 -6.25 -0.68
C ASP A 92 18.88 -6.93 -1.03
N GLU A 93 17.73 -6.42 -0.55
CA GLU A 93 16.39 -7.01 -0.63
C GLU A 93 16.25 -8.40 0.04
N ASN A 94 17.28 -8.91 0.73
CA ASN A 94 17.26 -10.16 1.45
C ASN A 94 16.82 -9.98 2.91
N LYS A 95 15.60 -10.37 3.23
CA LYS A 95 15.00 -10.22 4.56
C LYS A 95 15.64 -11.09 5.65
N GLU A 96 16.52 -11.99 5.28
CA GLU A 96 17.29 -12.83 6.21
C GLU A 96 18.63 -12.21 6.60
N ASN A 97 19.14 -11.32 5.78
CA ASN A 97 20.39 -10.62 6.04
C ASN A 97 20.14 -9.40 6.95
N ASN A 98 20.11 -9.66 8.25
CA ASN A 98 19.82 -8.66 9.27
C ASN A 98 21.06 -7.99 9.87
N CYS A 99 22.21 -8.02 9.18
CA CYS A 99 23.40 -7.31 9.64
C CYS A 99 23.25 -5.79 9.49
N VAL A 100 23.86 -5.03 10.39
CA VAL A 100 23.76 -3.56 10.46
C VAL A 100 24.13 -2.87 9.16
N GLU A 101 25.13 -3.37 8.44
CA GLU A 101 25.60 -2.79 7.16
C GLU A 101 24.54 -2.87 6.05
N ASN A 102 23.68 -3.90 6.11
CA ASN A 102 22.63 -4.16 5.13
C ASN A 102 21.32 -3.42 5.46
N LEU A 103 21.20 -2.82 6.63
CA LEU A 103 19.99 -2.17 7.07
C LEU A 103 20.10 -0.65 6.99
N GLU A 104 18.97 0.00 6.74
CA GLU A 104 18.84 1.45 6.76
C GLU A 104 17.45 1.88 7.20
N TRP A 105 17.37 3.01 7.92
CA TRP A 105 16.08 3.66 8.18
C TRP A 105 15.58 4.37 6.92
N CYS A 106 14.30 4.27 6.64
CA CYS A 106 13.72 4.85 5.43
C CYS A 106 12.27 5.32 5.62
N SER A 107 11.81 6.18 4.70
CA SER A 107 10.42 6.57 4.61
C SER A 107 9.57 5.44 4.02
N HIS A 108 8.24 5.54 4.20
CA HIS A 108 7.30 4.60 3.57
C HIS A 108 7.40 4.65 2.03
N GLU A 109 7.47 5.85 1.47
CA GLU A 109 7.57 6.06 0.02
C GLU A 109 8.84 5.47 -0.56
N TYR A 110 10.00 5.75 0.07
CA TYR A 110 11.27 5.17 -0.34
C TYR A 110 11.21 3.64 -0.35
N ASN A 111 10.72 3.02 0.73
CA ASN A 111 10.64 1.57 0.84
C ASN A 111 9.66 0.93 -0.15
N GLN A 112 8.59 1.65 -0.54
CA GLN A 112 7.67 1.18 -1.57
C GLN A 112 8.31 1.13 -2.96
N ASN A 113 9.16 2.11 -3.26
CA ASN A 113 9.79 2.28 -4.57
C ASN A 113 11.18 1.63 -4.66
N PHE A 114 11.69 1.11 -3.54
CA PHE A 114 13.04 0.55 -3.46
C PHE A 114 13.18 -0.78 -4.23
N GLY A 115 14.33 -0.93 -4.89
CA GLY A 115 14.78 -2.16 -5.51
C GLY A 115 13.89 -2.68 -6.64
N THR A 116 13.76 -3.99 -6.72
CA THR A 116 13.04 -4.68 -7.80
C THR A 116 11.57 -4.93 -7.52
N LYS A 117 11.03 -4.46 -6.39
CA LYS A 117 9.65 -4.70 -5.93
C LYS A 117 8.61 -4.26 -6.97
N SER A 118 8.74 -3.04 -7.47
CA SER A 118 7.82 -2.47 -8.47
C SER A 118 7.85 -3.27 -9.78
N LYS A 119 9.04 -3.66 -10.23
CA LYS A 119 9.25 -4.48 -11.43
C LYS A 119 8.61 -5.86 -11.27
N ARG A 120 8.90 -6.56 -10.17
CA ARG A 120 8.30 -7.87 -9.83
C ARG A 120 6.78 -7.81 -9.75
N GLN A 121 6.23 -6.74 -9.19
CA GLN A 121 4.79 -6.55 -9.08
C GLN A 121 4.15 -6.30 -10.46
N SER A 122 4.79 -5.48 -11.30
CA SER A 122 4.34 -5.24 -12.68
C SER A 122 4.37 -6.52 -13.52
N GLU A 123 5.41 -7.32 -13.40
CA GLU A 123 5.54 -8.61 -14.09
C GLU A 123 4.46 -9.61 -13.63
N LYS A 124 4.17 -9.67 -12.34
CA LYS A 124 3.12 -10.54 -11.79
C LYS A 124 1.70 -10.15 -12.26
N ILE A 125 1.49 -8.87 -12.58
CA ILE A 125 0.18 -8.34 -13.06
C ILE A 125 0.12 -8.36 -14.58
N ARG A 126 1.28 -8.34 -15.27
CA ARG A 126 1.36 -8.34 -16.72
C ARG A 126 0.58 -9.50 -17.32
N GLY A 127 -0.33 -9.18 -18.23
CA GLY A 127 -1.17 -10.17 -18.91
C GLY A 127 -2.40 -10.65 -18.14
N ARG A 128 -2.64 -10.19 -16.90
CA ARG A 128 -3.89 -10.45 -16.21
C ARG A 128 -5.02 -9.70 -16.91
N LYS A 129 -5.93 -10.47 -17.55
CA LYS A 129 -7.18 -9.92 -18.10
C LYS A 129 -8.21 -9.88 -16.98
N ALA A 130 -8.84 -8.72 -16.77
CA ALA A 130 -9.97 -8.63 -15.86
C ALA A 130 -11.11 -9.56 -16.34
N SER A 131 -11.81 -10.22 -15.41
CA SER A 131 -12.98 -11.02 -15.74
C SER A 131 -14.06 -10.17 -16.42
N ASN A 132 -14.97 -10.80 -17.16
CA ASN A 132 -16.08 -10.09 -17.81
C ASN A 132 -16.93 -9.33 -16.80
N ASP A 133 -17.19 -9.91 -15.62
CA ASP A 133 -17.92 -9.27 -14.53
C ASP A 133 -17.19 -8.02 -14.00
N THR A 134 -15.87 -8.10 -13.84
CA THR A 134 -15.06 -6.95 -13.43
C THR A 134 -15.09 -5.85 -14.47
N LYS A 135 -14.99 -6.19 -15.76
CA LYS A 135 -15.11 -5.23 -16.87
C LYS A 135 -16.50 -4.57 -16.90
N LEU A 136 -17.56 -5.34 -16.68
CA LEU A 136 -18.92 -4.84 -16.60
C LEU A 136 -19.11 -3.89 -15.41
N LYS A 137 -18.60 -4.25 -14.22
CA LYS A 137 -18.64 -3.37 -13.04
C LYS A 137 -17.88 -2.06 -13.29
N MET A 138 -16.68 -2.14 -13.85
CA MET A 138 -15.88 -0.96 -14.21
C MET A 138 -16.57 -0.09 -15.31
N SER A 139 -17.23 -0.72 -16.26
CA SER A 139 -18.01 -0.02 -17.28
C SER A 139 -19.19 0.73 -16.65
N LYS A 140 -20.00 0.05 -15.82
CA LYS A 140 -21.14 0.65 -15.12
C LYS A 140 -20.74 1.83 -14.23
N SER A 141 -19.64 1.72 -13.47
CA SER A 141 -19.16 2.79 -12.59
C SER A 141 -18.62 4.03 -13.34
N ARG A 142 -18.28 3.89 -14.62
CA ARG A 142 -17.79 4.98 -15.47
C ARG A 142 -18.85 5.59 -16.37
N THR A 143 -20.02 4.94 -16.50
CA THR A 143 -21.12 5.48 -17.29
C THR A 143 -21.82 6.58 -16.51
N LYS A 144 -21.94 7.75 -17.14
CA LYS A 144 -22.74 8.86 -16.64
C LYS A 144 -24.08 8.86 -17.37
N LYS A 145 -25.16 8.99 -16.61
CA LYS A 145 -26.48 9.24 -17.20
C LYS A 145 -26.49 10.57 -17.92
N ILE A 146 -27.32 10.71 -18.93
CA ILE A 146 -27.45 11.89 -19.76
C ILE A 146 -28.93 12.21 -19.92
N ILE A 147 -29.30 13.48 -19.78
CA ILE A 147 -30.65 13.97 -20.01
C ILE A 147 -30.71 14.55 -21.41
N GLN A 148 -31.74 14.17 -22.15
CA GLN A 148 -32.16 14.75 -23.42
C GLN A 148 -33.29 15.76 -23.16
N TYR A 149 -33.11 16.96 -23.65
CA TYR A 149 -34.11 18.02 -23.63
C TYR A 149 -34.55 18.41 -25.03
N ASP A 150 -35.76 18.90 -25.17
CA ASP A 150 -36.17 19.62 -26.36
C ASP A 150 -35.48 21.02 -26.40
N LEU A 151 -35.69 21.77 -27.48
CA LEU A 151 -35.14 23.12 -27.63
C LEU A 151 -35.78 24.15 -26.69
N ASN A 152 -36.93 23.82 -26.08
CA ASN A 152 -37.62 24.65 -25.07
C ASN A 152 -37.15 24.38 -23.65
N GLY A 153 -36.25 23.37 -23.48
CA GLY A 153 -35.71 22.97 -22.17
C GLY A 153 -36.52 21.90 -21.42
N ASN A 154 -37.56 21.33 -22.03
CA ASN A 154 -38.33 20.26 -21.41
C ASN A 154 -37.59 18.93 -21.50
N THR A 155 -37.60 18.16 -20.42
CA THR A 155 -36.98 16.83 -20.39
C THR A 155 -37.76 15.84 -21.27
N ILE A 156 -37.08 15.19 -22.20
CA ILE A 156 -37.62 14.15 -23.07
C ILE A 156 -37.37 12.75 -22.51
N LYS A 157 -36.09 12.45 -22.23
CA LYS A 157 -35.66 11.12 -21.79
C LYS A 157 -34.34 11.18 -21.02
N ILE A 158 -34.17 10.29 -20.04
CA ILE A 158 -32.92 10.04 -19.34
C ILE A 158 -32.28 8.77 -19.89
N TRP A 159 -31.05 8.88 -20.34
CA TRP A 159 -30.26 7.82 -20.95
C TRP A 159 -29.20 7.31 -19.98
N ASN A 160 -28.91 6.01 -20.01
CA ASN A 160 -27.92 5.43 -19.10
C ASN A 160 -26.47 5.64 -19.56
N SER A 161 -26.25 5.89 -20.85
CA SER A 161 -24.90 6.07 -21.38
C SER A 161 -24.88 6.78 -22.73
N THR A 162 -23.76 7.46 -23.00
CA THR A 162 -23.46 8.01 -24.35
C THR A 162 -23.52 6.93 -25.44
N LYS A 163 -23.12 5.69 -25.10
CA LYS A 163 -23.12 4.59 -26.08
C LYS A 163 -24.53 4.19 -26.50
N GLU A 164 -25.45 4.10 -25.55
CA GLU A 164 -26.88 3.81 -25.77
C GLU A 164 -27.49 4.83 -26.73
N ILE A 165 -27.30 6.13 -26.44
CA ILE A 165 -27.79 7.22 -27.30
C ILE A 165 -27.25 7.09 -28.75
N CYS A 166 -25.95 6.87 -28.89
CA CYS A 166 -25.35 6.76 -30.20
C CYS A 166 -25.82 5.53 -30.99
N GLN A 167 -26.15 4.44 -30.30
CA GLN A 167 -26.69 3.24 -30.94
C GLN A 167 -28.16 3.41 -31.35
N GLU A 168 -29.00 3.98 -30.48
CA GLU A 168 -30.42 4.16 -30.77
C GLU A 168 -30.69 5.29 -31.78
N LEU A 169 -29.94 6.42 -31.68
CA LEU A 169 -30.16 7.59 -32.51
C LEU A 169 -29.18 7.70 -33.69
N ASN A 170 -28.35 6.69 -33.89
CA ASN A 170 -27.33 6.63 -34.95
C ASN A 170 -26.35 7.82 -34.98
N PHE A 171 -25.95 8.29 -33.75
CA PHE A 171 -25.03 9.43 -33.66
C PHE A 171 -23.58 8.98 -33.78
N LYS A 172 -22.74 9.84 -34.37
CA LYS A 172 -21.28 9.65 -34.40
C LYS A 172 -20.72 9.87 -32.99
N TYR A 173 -20.29 8.78 -32.31
CA TYR A 173 -19.87 8.75 -30.91
C TYR A 173 -18.86 9.86 -30.55
N ASN A 174 -17.82 10.05 -31.35
CA ASN A 174 -16.79 11.06 -31.06
C ASN A 174 -17.32 12.50 -31.18
N SER A 175 -18.16 12.78 -32.16
CA SER A 175 -18.78 14.09 -32.33
C SER A 175 -19.74 14.43 -31.22
N PHE A 176 -20.60 13.48 -30.85
CA PHE A 176 -21.53 13.65 -29.72
C PHE A 176 -20.81 13.81 -28.38
N LYS A 177 -19.79 13.00 -28.14
CA LYS A 177 -18.98 13.11 -26.92
C LYS A 177 -18.18 14.42 -26.84
N TYR A 178 -17.76 14.96 -27.97
CA TYR A 178 -17.11 16.28 -28.03
C TYR A 178 -18.10 17.39 -27.65
N TYR A 179 -19.33 17.32 -28.13
CA TYR A 179 -20.41 18.23 -27.74
C TYR A 179 -20.72 18.13 -26.23
N LEU A 180 -20.97 16.93 -25.70
CA LEU A 180 -21.27 16.70 -24.27
C LEU A 180 -20.19 17.23 -23.32
N ARG A 181 -18.95 17.33 -23.78
CA ARG A 181 -17.84 17.90 -22.99
C ARG A 181 -17.77 19.42 -23.05
N GLY A 182 -18.74 20.09 -23.67
CA GLY A 182 -18.75 21.54 -23.84
C GLY A 182 -17.64 22.06 -24.75
N LYS A 183 -17.03 21.20 -25.58
CA LYS A 183 -15.97 21.59 -26.52
C LYS A 183 -16.51 22.06 -27.86
N SER A 184 -17.80 21.84 -28.14
CA SER A 184 -18.50 22.33 -29.31
C SER A 184 -19.01 23.75 -29.08
N LYS A 185 -18.99 24.59 -30.13
CA LYS A 185 -19.63 25.91 -30.10
C LYS A 185 -21.16 25.84 -30.31
N LYS A 186 -21.70 24.65 -30.54
CA LYS A 186 -23.13 24.45 -30.79
C LYS A 186 -23.87 24.34 -29.46
N GLU A 187 -25.01 25.02 -29.31
CA GLU A 187 -25.88 24.96 -28.14
C GLU A 187 -26.72 23.67 -28.12
N TYR A 188 -26.93 23.05 -29.26
CA TYR A 188 -27.69 21.81 -29.40
C TYR A 188 -26.96 20.81 -30.34
N TYR A 189 -27.35 19.52 -30.23
CA TYR A 189 -26.84 18.48 -31.10
C TYR A 189 -28.02 17.66 -31.63
N GLU A 190 -28.17 17.64 -32.99
CA GLU A 190 -29.27 16.95 -33.69
C GLU A 190 -30.65 17.39 -33.16
N ASN A 191 -30.88 18.71 -33.05
CA ASN A 191 -32.10 19.36 -32.57
C ASN A 191 -32.50 19.09 -31.12
N PHE A 192 -31.56 18.64 -30.28
CA PHE A 192 -31.76 18.42 -28.86
C PHE A 192 -30.66 19.05 -28.04
N ILE A 193 -30.99 19.43 -26.79
CA ILE A 193 -30.03 19.85 -25.78
C ILE A 193 -29.71 18.63 -24.92
N TRP A 194 -28.42 18.41 -24.61
CA TRP A 194 -27.95 17.24 -23.88
C TRP A 194 -27.06 17.68 -22.73
N LYS A 195 -27.36 17.18 -21.52
CA LYS A 195 -26.54 17.44 -20.32
C LYS A 195 -26.26 16.15 -19.58
N TYR A 196 -25.14 16.11 -18.88
CA TYR A 196 -24.94 15.04 -17.92
C TYR A 196 -25.95 15.19 -16.79
N TYR A 197 -26.51 14.08 -16.35
CA TYR A 197 -27.43 14.01 -15.22
C TYR A 197 -26.71 14.35 -13.92
N ASN A 198 -27.16 15.31 -13.17
CA ASN A 198 -26.84 15.60 -11.78
C ASN A 198 -28.11 15.48 -10.95
N GLU A 199 -28.00 15.01 -9.72
CA GLU A 199 -29.19 14.82 -8.85
C GLU A 199 -29.93 16.13 -8.57
N ASP A 200 -29.25 17.26 -8.64
CA ASP A 200 -29.81 18.59 -8.42
C ASP A 200 -30.68 19.11 -9.61
N ASP A 201 -30.71 18.42 -10.74
CA ASP A 201 -31.42 18.84 -11.96
C ASP A 201 -32.94 18.43 -11.97
N ILE A 202 -33.48 17.82 -10.91
CA ILE A 202 -34.86 17.27 -10.88
C ILE A 202 -35.84 18.06 -10.01
N ASP A 203 -35.35 18.96 -9.13
CA ASP A 203 -36.20 19.72 -8.20
C ASP A 203 -36.51 21.16 -8.68
N GLY A 204 -36.65 21.35 -10.00
CA GLY A 204 -37.01 22.61 -10.61
C GLY A 204 -38.28 22.52 -11.45
#